data_5ef2247e7d514b32cbf525d03b97150f
#
_entry.id   5ef2247e7d514b32cbf525d03b97150f
#
_cell.length_a   1.000
_cell.length_b   1.000
_cell.length_c   1.000
_cell.angle_alpha   90.00
_cell.angle_beta   90.00
_cell.angle_gamma   90.00
#
_symmetry.space_group_name_H-M   'P 1'
#
loop_
_entity.id
_entity.type
_entity.pdbx_description
1 polymer ?
#
loop_
_entity_poly.entity_id
_entity_poly.type
_entity_poly.pdbx_seq_one_letter_code
_entity_poly.pdbx_strand_id
1 'polypeptide(L)' 'MNITLYTVDCPKCKVLEKKLNNANIEYAICKDTKIMTEKNIIKLPMLGVDDKLLTFKEAVDMINQMGGK' A
#
# COMPACT_ATOMS: atom_id res chain seq x y z
N MET A 1 -4.22 -10.90 8.33
CA MET A 1 -4.53 -9.97 7.24
C MET A 1 -3.28 -9.80 6.37
N ASN A 2 -3.39 -10.06 5.09
CA ASN A 2 -2.26 -9.95 4.17
C ASN A 2 -2.23 -8.57 3.53
N ILE A 3 -1.16 -7.84 3.76
CA ILE A 3 -1.02 -6.49 3.24
C ILE A 3 0.20 -6.43 2.33
N THR A 4 0.00 -5.94 1.12
CA THR A 4 1.06 -5.78 0.14
C THR A 4 1.06 -4.35 -0.38
N LEU A 5 2.21 -3.71 -0.34
CA LEU A 5 2.38 -2.36 -0.88
C LEU A 5 2.91 -2.46 -2.31
N TYR A 6 2.13 -2.00 -3.25
CA TYR A 6 2.53 -1.94 -4.66
C TYR A 6 3.14 -0.56 -4.93
N THR A 7 4.41 -0.53 -5.24
CA THR A 7 5.16 0.72 -5.32
C THR A 7 6.26 0.65 -6.38
N VAL A 8 6.68 1.82 -6.87
CA VAL A 8 7.82 1.94 -7.79
C VAL A 8 8.76 3.06 -7.35
N ASP A 9 8.94 3.20 -6.05
CA ASP A 9 9.84 4.21 -5.47
C ASP A 9 9.48 5.66 -5.78
N CYS A 10 8.20 5.97 -5.78
CA CYS A 10 7.77 7.35 -5.93
C CYS A 10 7.70 8.04 -4.56
N PRO A 11 7.67 9.40 -4.52
CA PRO A 11 7.59 10.11 -3.24
C PRO A 11 6.38 9.72 -2.39
N LYS A 12 5.23 9.55 -3.02
CA LYS A 12 4.01 9.13 -2.29
C LYS A 12 4.15 7.72 -1.76
N CYS A 13 4.88 6.86 -2.49
CA CYS A 13 5.12 5.50 -2.05
C CYS A 13 5.91 5.50 -0.74
N LYS A 14 6.91 6.35 -0.64
CA LYS A 14 7.72 6.47 0.58
C LYS A 14 6.88 6.96 1.76
N VAL A 15 5.98 7.89 1.51
CA VAL A 15 5.09 8.40 2.54
C VAL A 15 4.22 7.26 3.08
N LEU A 16 3.69 6.45 2.19
CA LEU A 16 2.85 5.33 2.59
C LEU A 16 3.63 4.28 3.36
N GLU A 17 4.85 3.96 2.92
CA GLU A 17 5.72 3.04 3.64
C GLU A 17 5.98 3.53 5.07
N LYS A 18 6.27 4.81 5.21
CA LYS A 18 6.54 5.41 6.52
C LYS A 18 5.32 5.30 7.43
N LYS A 19 4.14 5.55 6.89
CA LYS A 19 2.91 5.45 7.66
C LYS A 19 2.66 4.01 8.13
N LEU A 20 2.90 3.03 7.27
CA LEU A 20 2.75 1.62 7.63
C LEU A 20 3.73 1.24 8.73
N ASN A 21 4.97 1.68 8.62
CA ASN A 21 5.99 1.39 9.62
C ASN A 21 5.65 2.03 10.97
N ASN A 22 5.17 3.26 10.95
CA ASN A 22 4.81 3.97 12.17
C ASN A 22 3.61 3.33 12.88
N ALA A 23 2.73 2.70 12.11
CA ALA A 23 1.57 2.02 12.67
C ALA A 23 1.87 0.57 13.07
N ASN A 24 3.12 0.13 12.91
CA ASN A 24 3.54 -1.25 13.21
C ASN A 24 2.76 -2.29 12.40
N ILE A 25 2.43 -1.95 11.18
CA ILE A 25 1.72 -2.86 10.28
C ILE A 25 2.73 -3.65 9.47
N GLU A 26 2.63 -4.97 9.50
CA GLU A 26 3.47 -5.82 8.67
C GLU A 26 2.92 -5.84 7.25
N TYR A 27 3.81 -5.68 6.28
CA TYR A 27 3.40 -5.67 4.88
C TYR A 27 4.54 -6.16 4.00
N ALA A 28 4.17 -6.65 2.82
CA ALA A 28 5.14 -7.00 1.80
C ALA A 28 5.24 -5.86 0.79
N ILE A 29 6.38 -5.76 0.12
CA ILE A 29 6.57 -4.76 -0.93
C ILE A 29 6.63 -5.48 -2.27
N CYS A 30 5.85 -5.01 -3.23
CA CYS A 30 5.85 -5.54 -4.58
C CYS A 30 6.20 -4.42 -5.55
N LYS A 31 7.30 -4.61 -6.27
CA LYS A 31 7.75 -3.66 -7.29
C LYS A 31 7.69 -4.25 -8.69
N ASP A 32 7.07 -5.41 -8.81
CA ASP A 32 6.96 -6.12 -10.08
C ASP A 32 5.83 -5.54 -10.93
N THR A 33 6.21 -4.83 -11.98
CA THR A 33 5.24 -4.18 -12.86
C THR A 33 4.37 -5.17 -13.61
N LYS A 34 4.84 -6.40 -13.83
CA LYS A 34 4.02 -7.43 -14.48
C LYS A 34 2.84 -7.81 -13.61
N ILE A 35 3.09 -8.00 -12.30
CA ILE A 35 2.03 -8.33 -11.36
C ILE A 35 1.04 -7.18 -11.28
N MET A 36 1.54 -5.94 -11.26
CA MET A 36 0.69 -4.76 -11.21
C MET A 36 -0.21 -4.69 -12.43
N THR A 37 0.34 -4.97 -13.62
CA THR A 37 -0.42 -4.98 -14.86
C THR A 37 -1.52 -6.04 -14.83
N GLU A 38 -1.20 -7.24 -14.34
CA GLU A 38 -2.17 -8.32 -14.24
C GLU A 38 -3.30 -7.97 -13.28
N LYS A 39 -3.03 -7.21 -12.26
CA LYS A 39 -4.04 -6.79 -11.28
C LYS A 39 -4.73 -5.48 -11.67
N ASN A 40 -4.44 -4.95 -12.84
CA ASN A 40 -4.99 -3.67 -13.31
C ASN A 40 -4.66 -2.50 -12.40
N ILE A 41 -3.47 -2.54 -11.81
CA ILE A 41 -2.99 -1.44 -10.97
C ILE A 41 -2.38 -0.39 -11.87
N ILE A 42 -3.07 0.73 -12.03
CA ILE A 42 -2.64 1.81 -12.92
C ILE A 42 -2.20 3.05 -12.17
N LYS A 43 -2.53 3.14 -10.89
CA LYS A 43 -2.12 4.26 -10.05
C LYS A 43 -1.28 3.75 -8.90
N LEU A 44 -0.16 4.39 -8.63
CA LEU A 44 0.74 4.03 -7.55
C LEU A 44 0.92 5.21 -6.61
N PRO A 45 1.12 4.95 -5.33
CA PRO A 45 1.13 3.66 -4.68
C PRO A 45 -0.28 3.09 -4.48
N MET A 46 -0.37 1.77 -4.41
CA MET A 46 -1.61 1.12 -4.01
C MET A 46 -1.33 0.11 -2.92
N LEU A 47 -2.30 -0.13 -2.07
CA LEU A 47 -2.16 -1.07 -0.99
C LEU A 47 -3.14 -2.23 -1.18
N GLY A 48 -2.61 -3.45 -1.25
CA GLY A 48 -3.45 -4.63 -1.30
C GLY A 48 -3.72 -5.15 0.11
N VAL A 49 -4.97 -5.27 0.47
CA VAL A 49 -5.38 -5.80 1.76
C VAL A 49 -6.27 -7.00 1.50
N ASP A 50 -5.72 -8.19 1.73
CA ASP A 50 -6.35 -9.45 1.37
C ASP A 50 -6.69 -9.43 -0.14
N ASP A 51 -7.97 -9.41 -0.50
CA ASP A 51 -8.39 -9.40 -1.90
C ASP A 51 -8.77 -8.02 -2.41
N LYS A 52 -8.54 -6.98 -1.61
CA LYS A 52 -8.93 -5.63 -1.97
C LYS A 52 -7.73 -4.77 -2.32
N LEU A 53 -7.92 -3.87 -3.27
CA LEU A 53 -6.91 -2.89 -3.64
C LEU A 53 -7.38 -1.51 -3.19
N LEU A 54 -6.53 -0.84 -2.44
CA LEU A 54 -6.83 0.50 -1.92
C LEU A 54 -5.95 1.52 -2.62
N THR A 55 -6.54 2.68 -2.92
CA THR A 55 -5.78 3.81 -3.44
C THR A 55 -4.94 4.40 -2.31
N PHE A 56 -4.06 5.33 -2.66
CA PHE A 56 -3.23 6.01 -1.65
C PHE A 56 -4.10 6.62 -0.54
N LYS A 57 -5.14 7.34 -0.92
CA LYS A 57 -6.03 8.00 0.04
C LYS A 57 -6.74 6.98 0.93
N GLU A 58 -7.28 5.94 0.33
CA GLU A 58 -7.97 4.89 1.07
C GLU A 58 -7.02 4.16 2.02
N ALA A 59 -5.80 3.93 1.57
CA ALA A 59 -4.79 3.28 2.39
C ALA A 59 -4.44 4.13 3.60
N VAL A 60 -4.27 5.43 3.41
CA VAL A 60 -3.98 6.36 4.49
C VAL A 60 -5.11 6.35 5.51
N ASP A 61 -6.35 6.38 5.05
CA ASP A 61 -7.51 6.35 5.94
C ASP A 61 -7.54 5.06 6.75
N MET A 62 -7.27 3.92 6.10
CA MET A 62 -7.24 2.63 6.79
C MET A 62 -6.15 2.60 7.85
N ILE A 63 -4.96 3.08 7.52
CA ILE A 63 -3.84 3.10 8.45
C ILE A 63 -4.17 3.97 9.66
N ASN A 64 -4.79 5.12 9.43
CA ASN A 64 -5.18 6.01 10.52
C ASN A 64 -6.19 5.34 11.47
N GLN A 65 -7.08 4.54 10.91
CA GLN A 65 -8.06 3.81 11.73
C GLN A 65 -7.43 2.67 12.51
N MET A 66 -6.47 1.97 11.89
CA MET A 66 -5.82 0.82 12.52
C MET A 66 -4.70 1.22 13.46
N GLY A 67 -3.81 2.05 12.95
CA GLY A 67 -2.59 2.43 13.67
C GLY A 67 -2.81 3.50 14.68
N GLY A 68 -3.92 3.95 14.69
CA GLY A 68 -4.29 4.78 15.73
C GLY A 68 -3.79 6.16 15.65
N LYS A 69 -4.23 6.81 15.16
CA LYS A 69 -3.97 8.23 15.41
C LYS A 69 -2.96 8.81 14.50
#